data_080a575eb3e2fd412f95f79518c5e5af
#
_entry.id   080a575eb3e2fd412f95f79518c5e5af
#
_cell.length_a   1.000
_cell.length_b   1.000
_cell.length_c   1.000
_cell.angle_alpha   90.00
_cell.angle_beta   90.00
_cell.angle_gamma   90.00
#
_symmetry.space_group_name_H-M   'P 1'
#
loop_
_entity.id
_entity.type
_entity.pdbx_description
1 polymer ?
#
loop_
_entity_poly.entity_id
_entity_poly.type
_entity_poly.pdbx_seq_one_letter_code
_entity_poly.pdbx_strand_id
1 'polypeptide(L)'
;RRFLHALNYCMLLPGPEAQQLATYIGWLLHRTWGGVLAGVLFVLPSLLILIGLSWVYIAYGDVPLVAGIFYGIKPAVTAIVMQAAWRIGSRALKNNWLWGIAGASFVAIFALNLPFPLIVIGAALLGYLGGRLLPQQFSLGGGHAPADVSYGPALIDDDSPPLAHTRFRASRLLLLLVVGALLWLLPMGLLTWLYGWDGTLTQ
;
A
#
# COMPACT_ATOMS: atom_id res chain seq x y z
N ARG A 1 17.14 -12.58 -5.88
CA ARG A 1 17.46 -11.70 -4.73
C ARG A 1 16.92 -10.29 -4.94
N ARG A 2 17.17 -9.60 -6.08
CA ARG A 2 16.67 -8.24 -6.36
C ARG A 2 15.15 -8.13 -6.25
N PHE A 3 14.42 -9.10 -6.77
CA PHE A 3 12.96 -9.15 -6.65
C PHE A 3 12.50 -9.26 -5.19
N LEU A 4 13.14 -10.11 -4.39
CA LEU A 4 12.83 -10.27 -2.97
C LEU A 4 13.14 -9.01 -2.17
N HIS A 5 14.23 -8.31 -2.50
CA HIS A 5 14.51 -7.01 -1.89
C HIS A 5 13.44 -5.98 -2.24
N ALA A 6 13.02 -5.89 -3.51
CA ALA A 6 11.95 -5.00 -3.93
C ALA A 6 10.62 -5.32 -3.23
N LEU A 7 10.28 -6.60 -3.13
CA LEU A 7 9.09 -7.06 -2.42
C LEU A 7 9.13 -6.64 -0.94
N ASN A 8 10.26 -6.83 -0.26
CA ASN A 8 10.45 -6.43 1.13
C ASN A 8 10.29 -4.90 1.31
N TYR A 9 10.79 -4.10 0.37
CA TYR A 9 10.59 -2.64 0.40
C TYR A 9 9.12 -2.26 0.18
N CYS A 10 8.43 -2.92 -0.76
CA CYS A 10 7.00 -2.68 -0.98
C CYS A 10 6.15 -3.06 0.25
N MET A 11 6.53 -4.12 0.97
CA MET A 11 5.85 -4.53 2.22
C MET A 11 6.08 -3.54 3.38
N LEU A 12 7.19 -2.80 3.37
CA LEU A 12 7.49 -1.80 4.40
C LEU A 12 6.72 -0.49 4.18
N LEU A 13 6.41 -0.16 2.94
CA LEU A 13 5.70 1.06 2.59
C LEU A 13 4.18 0.84 2.71
N PRO A 14 3.45 1.74 3.41
CA PRO A 14 2.00 1.65 3.48
C PRO A 14 1.40 1.88 2.08
N GLY A 15 0.65 0.90 1.58
CA GLY A 15 -0.01 0.99 0.28
C GLY A 15 -0.24 -0.36 -0.38
N PRO A 16 -0.81 -0.39 -1.60
CA PRO A 16 -1.06 -1.62 -2.33
C PRO A 16 0.27 -2.21 -2.86
N GLU A 17 0.81 -3.18 -2.12
CA GLU A 17 2.11 -3.82 -2.41
C GLU A 17 2.23 -4.32 -3.85
N ALA A 18 1.17 -4.94 -4.37
CA ALA A 18 1.15 -5.47 -5.72
C ALA A 18 1.28 -4.37 -6.79
N GLN A 19 0.64 -3.21 -6.59
CA GLN A 19 0.76 -2.06 -7.48
C GLN A 19 2.16 -1.45 -7.44
N GLN A 20 2.73 -1.29 -6.25
CA GLN A 20 4.09 -0.78 -6.07
C GLN A 20 5.10 -1.69 -6.76
N LEU A 21 4.94 -3.00 -6.59
CA LEU A 21 5.81 -4.00 -7.22
C LEU A 21 5.67 -3.98 -8.74
N ALA A 22 4.44 -3.94 -9.28
CA ALA A 22 4.18 -3.85 -10.72
C ALA A 22 4.80 -2.57 -11.32
N THR A 23 4.63 -1.43 -10.64
CA THR A 23 5.22 -0.15 -11.05
C THR A 23 6.74 -0.21 -11.03
N TYR A 24 7.33 -0.81 -9.98
CA TYR A 24 8.76 -0.98 -9.88
C TYR A 24 9.33 -1.86 -10.99
N ILE A 25 8.70 -2.99 -11.28
CA ILE A 25 9.12 -3.89 -12.36
C ILE A 25 9.00 -3.18 -13.72
N GLY A 26 7.90 -2.47 -13.96
CA GLY A 26 7.71 -1.67 -15.18
C GLY A 26 8.79 -0.60 -15.34
N TRP A 27 9.14 0.08 -14.26
CA TRP A 27 10.23 1.07 -14.26
C TRP A 27 11.60 0.42 -14.49
N LEU A 28 11.85 -0.74 -13.92
CA LEU A 28 13.09 -1.44 -14.08
C LEU A 28 13.33 -1.86 -15.55
N LEU A 29 12.26 -2.33 -16.22
CA LEU A 29 12.32 -2.79 -17.61
C LEU A 29 12.33 -1.63 -18.63
N HIS A 30 11.45 -0.65 -18.47
CA HIS A 30 11.18 0.40 -19.46
C HIS A 30 11.28 1.82 -18.88
N ARG A 31 12.06 2.02 -17.83
CA ARG A 31 12.28 3.32 -17.17
C ARG A 31 10.94 3.95 -16.71
N THR A 32 10.86 5.29 -16.69
CA THR A 32 9.72 6.04 -16.18
C THR A 32 8.40 5.68 -16.87
N TRP A 33 8.39 5.56 -18.20
CA TRP A 33 7.19 5.23 -18.96
C TRP A 33 6.67 3.82 -18.63
N GLY A 34 7.56 2.84 -18.48
CA GLY A 34 7.16 1.49 -18.07
C GLY A 34 6.53 1.46 -16.68
N GLY A 35 7.08 2.22 -15.73
CA GLY A 35 6.50 2.35 -14.40
C GLY A 35 5.12 3.03 -14.42
N VAL A 36 5.00 4.14 -15.16
CA VAL A 36 3.71 4.86 -15.30
C VAL A 36 2.66 3.96 -15.94
N LEU A 37 2.98 3.32 -17.07
CA LEU A 37 2.04 2.43 -17.75
C LEU A 37 1.62 1.24 -16.87
N ALA A 38 2.56 0.59 -16.21
CA ALA A 38 2.26 -0.52 -15.30
C ALA A 38 1.37 -0.08 -14.14
N GLY A 39 1.64 1.08 -13.52
CA GLY A 39 0.83 1.63 -12.45
C GLY A 39 -0.57 2.02 -12.90
N VAL A 40 -0.69 2.71 -14.03
CA VAL A 40 -1.98 3.13 -14.60
C VAL A 40 -2.81 1.91 -15.00
N LEU A 41 -2.25 0.96 -15.76
CA LEU A 41 -2.96 -0.25 -16.18
C LEU A 41 -3.40 -1.12 -15.01
N PHE A 42 -2.68 -1.09 -13.89
CA PHE A 42 -3.06 -1.80 -12.68
C PHE A 42 -4.32 -1.20 -12.01
N VAL A 43 -4.43 0.13 -12.00
CA VAL A 43 -5.54 0.84 -11.35
C VAL A 43 -6.74 1.03 -12.26
N LEU A 44 -6.51 1.16 -13.57
CA LEU A 44 -7.53 1.51 -14.55
C LEU A 44 -8.75 0.58 -14.54
N PRO A 45 -8.66 -0.75 -14.48
CA PRO A 45 -9.83 -1.62 -14.44
C PRO A 45 -10.72 -1.36 -13.23
N SER A 46 -10.12 -1.21 -12.03
CA SER A 46 -10.87 -0.90 -10.80
C SER A 46 -11.51 0.47 -10.86
N LEU A 47 -10.82 1.47 -11.42
CA LEU A 47 -11.35 2.82 -11.59
C LEU A 47 -12.58 2.81 -12.49
N LEU A 48 -12.52 2.13 -13.64
CA LEU A 48 -13.66 2.02 -14.57
C LEU A 48 -14.85 1.31 -13.94
N ILE A 49 -14.60 0.22 -13.20
CA ILE A 49 -15.65 -0.51 -12.48
C ILE A 49 -16.31 0.39 -11.43
N LEU A 50 -15.50 1.11 -10.63
CA LEU A 50 -16.05 2.01 -9.59
C LEU A 50 -16.83 3.17 -10.19
N ILE A 51 -16.35 3.78 -11.29
CA ILE A 51 -17.10 4.83 -11.99
C ILE A 51 -18.41 4.27 -12.51
N GLY A 52 -18.40 3.10 -13.15
CA GLY A 52 -19.59 2.45 -13.67
C GLY A 52 -20.62 2.12 -12.56
N LEU A 53 -20.16 1.54 -11.45
CA LEU A 53 -21.00 1.22 -10.30
C LEU A 53 -21.56 2.49 -9.65
N SER A 54 -20.76 3.54 -9.52
CA SER A 54 -21.21 4.82 -8.96
C SER A 54 -22.28 5.46 -9.86
N TRP A 55 -22.06 5.42 -11.17
CA TRP A 55 -23.05 5.92 -12.12
C TRP A 55 -24.36 5.15 -12.05
N VAL A 56 -24.31 3.81 -12.03
CA VAL A 56 -25.50 2.95 -11.88
C VAL A 56 -26.22 3.25 -10.57
N TYR A 57 -25.49 3.44 -9.48
CA TYR A 57 -26.07 3.76 -8.18
C TYR A 57 -26.77 5.12 -8.17
N ILE A 58 -26.17 6.15 -8.79
CA ILE A 58 -26.77 7.49 -8.85
C ILE A 58 -27.99 7.51 -9.78
N ALA A 59 -27.89 6.83 -10.94
CA ALA A 59 -28.95 6.87 -11.95
C ALA A 59 -30.14 5.93 -11.62
N TYR A 60 -29.89 4.80 -10.97
CA TYR A 60 -30.87 3.72 -10.78
C TYR A 60 -30.93 3.19 -9.35
N GLY A 61 -30.40 3.92 -8.36
CA GLY A 61 -30.33 3.47 -6.95
C GLY A 61 -31.69 3.20 -6.32
N ASP A 62 -32.77 3.85 -6.79
CA ASP A 62 -34.12 3.68 -6.30
C ASP A 62 -34.82 2.43 -6.90
N VAL A 63 -34.24 1.81 -7.92
CA VAL A 63 -34.78 0.58 -8.51
C VAL A 63 -34.52 -0.58 -7.54
N PRO A 64 -35.57 -1.33 -7.12
CA PRO A 64 -35.47 -2.38 -6.09
C PRO A 64 -34.39 -3.44 -6.40
N LEU A 65 -34.19 -3.79 -7.68
CA LEU A 65 -33.19 -4.73 -8.11
C LEU A 65 -31.77 -4.18 -7.87
N VAL A 66 -31.51 -2.91 -8.22
CA VAL A 66 -30.23 -2.24 -8.04
C VAL A 66 -29.93 -2.08 -6.56
N ALA A 67 -30.88 -1.57 -5.79
CA ALA A 67 -30.78 -1.44 -4.35
C ALA A 67 -30.47 -2.80 -3.68
N GLY A 68 -31.13 -3.88 -4.11
CA GLY A 68 -30.90 -5.23 -3.62
C GLY A 68 -29.47 -5.74 -3.90
N ILE A 69 -28.94 -5.50 -5.10
CA ILE A 69 -27.55 -5.85 -5.46
C ILE A 69 -26.57 -5.10 -4.56
N PHE A 70 -26.71 -3.78 -4.43
CA PHE A 70 -25.82 -2.98 -3.58
C PHE A 70 -25.94 -3.34 -2.10
N TYR A 71 -27.14 -3.71 -1.64
CA TYR A 71 -27.35 -4.23 -0.29
C TYR A 71 -26.58 -5.55 -0.07
N GLY A 72 -26.61 -6.45 -1.06
CA GLY A 72 -25.87 -7.72 -1.01
C GLY A 72 -24.34 -7.57 -1.05
N ILE A 73 -23.81 -6.49 -1.64
CA ILE A 73 -22.37 -6.21 -1.67
C ILE A 73 -21.84 -5.90 -0.27
N LYS A 74 -22.59 -5.25 0.59
CA LYS A 74 -22.14 -4.85 1.94
C LYS A 74 -21.65 -6.04 2.79
N PRO A 75 -22.42 -7.12 2.99
CA PRO A 75 -21.95 -8.28 3.76
C PRO A 75 -20.80 -9.03 3.05
N ALA A 76 -20.81 -9.08 1.72
CA ALA A 76 -19.73 -9.70 0.96
C ALA A 76 -18.38 -9.00 1.18
N VAL A 77 -18.37 -7.65 1.10
CA VAL A 77 -17.16 -6.85 1.38
C VAL A 77 -16.72 -7.05 2.83
N THR A 78 -17.65 -7.05 3.79
CA THR A 78 -17.32 -7.29 5.20
C THR A 78 -16.66 -8.65 5.39
N ALA A 79 -17.21 -9.71 4.78
CA ALA A 79 -16.63 -11.05 4.85
C ALA A 79 -15.21 -11.11 4.25
N ILE A 80 -14.98 -10.46 3.09
CA ILE A 80 -13.67 -10.38 2.44
C ILE A 80 -12.65 -9.64 3.34
N VAL A 81 -13.05 -8.52 3.94
CA VAL A 81 -12.19 -7.75 4.85
C VAL A 81 -11.84 -8.58 6.09
N MET A 82 -12.82 -9.27 6.70
CA MET A 82 -12.56 -10.15 7.83
C MET A 82 -11.61 -11.30 7.48
N GLN A 83 -11.80 -11.92 6.33
CA GLN A 83 -10.91 -12.98 5.83
C GLN A 83 -9.48 -12.43 5.58
N ALA A 84 -9.36 -11.25 4.98
CA ALA A 84 -8.07 -10.61 4.75
C ALA A 84 -7.38 -10.27 6.08
N ALA A 85 -8.09 -9.68 7.04
CA ALA A 85 -7.59 -9.38 8.37
C ALA A 85 -7.09 -10.65 9.09
N TRP A 86 -7.89 -11.73 9.03
CA TRP A 86 -7.49 -13.03 9.59
C TRP A 86 -6.24 -13.58 8.92
N ARG A 87 -6.18 -13.55 7.59
CA ARG A 87 -5.05 -14.06 6.81
C ARG A 87 -3.75 -13.29 7.09
N ILE A 88 -3.84 -11.96 7.20
CA ILE A 88 -2.69 -11.11 7.52
C ILE A 88 -2.30 -11.29 8.99
N GLY A 89 -3.27 -11.23 9.88
CA GLY A 89 -3.07 -11.40 11.33
C GLY A 89 -2.42 -12.73 11.68
N SER A 90 -2.91 -13.83 11.14
CA SER A 90 -2.36 -15.17 11.40
C SER A 90 -0.91 -15.35 10.92
N ARG A 91 -0.49 -14.57 9.91
CA ARG A 91 0.89 -14.59 9.42
C ARG A 91 1.81 -13.64 10.16
N ALA A 92 1.31 -12.48 10.55
CA ALA A 92 2.08 -11.42 11.19
C ALA A 92 2.18 -11.60 12.70
N LEU A 93 1.08 -12.02 13.37
CA LEU A 93 0.97 -12.11 14.81
C LEU A 93 1.38 -13.51 15.30
N LYS A 94 2.68 -13.76 15.36
CA LYS A 94 3.24 -15.08 15.71
C LYS A 94 3.38 -15.33 17.20
N ASN A 95 3.29 -14.29 18.03
CA ASN A 95 3.42 -14.42 19.48
C ASN A 95 2.43 -13.50 20.22
N ASN A 96 2.23 -13.76 21.52
CA ASN A 96 1.28 -13.02 22.35
C ASN A 96 1.62 -11.52 22.47
N TRP A 97 2.89 -11.15 22.38
CA TRP A 97 3.31 -9.75 22.41
C TRP A 97 2.83 -8.98 21.19
N LEU A 98 2.92 -9.58 20.01
CA LEU A 98 2.40 -8.98 18.77
C LEU A 98 0.88 -8.86 18.78
N TRP A 99 0.17 -9.85 19.38
CA TRP A 99 -1.26 -9.75 19.62
C TRP A 99 -1.61 -8.59 20.57
N GLY A 100 -0.81 -8.43 21.65
CA GLY A 100 -0.96 -7.29 22.57
C GLY A 100 -0.77 -5.94 21.88
N ILE A 101 0.26 -5.78 21.06
CA ILE A 101 0.52 -4.56 20.29
C ILE A 101 -0.63 -4.30 19.30
N ALA A 102 -1.11 -5.32 18.58
CA ALA A 102 -2.22 -5.19 17.65
C ALA A 102 -3.52 -4.77 18.36
N GLY A 103 -3.82 -5.39 19.50
CA GLY A 103 -4.98 -5.03 20.32
C GLY A 103 -4.88 -3.61 20.89
N ALA A 104 -3.71 -3.22 21.40
CA ALA A 104 -3.47 -1.85 21.89
C ALA A 104 -3.61 -0.81 20.75
N SER A 105 -3.09 -1.13 19.56
CA SER A 105 -3.24 -0.27 18.38
C SER A 105 -4.71 -0.12 17.95
N PHE A 106 -5.48 -1.22 18.01
CA PHE A 106 -6.91 -1.18 17.72
C PHE A 106 -7.66 -0.27 18.70
N VAL A 107 -7.40 -0.42 20.01
CA VAL A 107 -8.01 0.44 21.04
C VAL A 107 -7.59 1.90 20.86
N ALA A 108 -6.33 2.14 20.53
CA ALA A 108 -5.81 3.50 20.29
C ALA A 108 -6.51 4.19 19.11
N ILE A 109 -6.78 3.45 18.03
CA ILE A 109 -7.52 3.99 16.89
C ILE A 109 -8.99 4.20 17.25
N PHE A 110 -9.66 3.17 17.79
CA PHE A 110 -11.10 3.14 17.90
C PHE A 110 -11.62 3.94 19.12
N ALA A 111 -10.95 3.82 20.27
CA ALA A 111 -11.40 4.45 21.52
C ALA A 111 -10.75 5.82 21.76
N LEU A 112 -9.47 6.01 21.37
CA LEU A 112 -8.72 7.23 21.62
C LEU A 112 -8.62 8.15 20.40
N ASN A 113 -9.12 7.72 19.22
CA ASN A 113 -9.05 8.47 17.97
C ASN A 113 -7.63 9.01 17.66
N LEU A 114 -6.61 8.24 18.02
CA LEU A 114 -5.24 8.65 17.76
C LEU A 114 -4.94 8.60 16.25
N PRO A 115 -4.25 9.60 15.71
CA PRO A 115 -3.89 9.61 14.29
C PRO A 115 -2.96 8.45 13.95
N PHE A 116 -3.24 7.79 12.82
CA PHE A 116 -2.53 6.60 12.35
C PHE A 116 -1.00 6.71 12.38
N PRO A 117 -0.35 7.84 11.99
CA PRO A 117 1.09 7.99 12.04
C PRO A 117 1.68 7.79 13.44
N LEU A 118 1.00 8.27 14.49
CA LEU A 118 1.47 8.09 15.88
C LEU A 118 1.44 6.64 16.30
N ILE A 119 0.46 5.87 15.85
CA ILE A 119 0.33 4.45 16.15
C ILE A 119 1.46 3.67 15.47
N VAL A 120 1.77 3.99 14.20
CA VAL A 120 2.88 3.36 13.47
C VAL A 120 4.22 3.65 14.16
N ILE A 121 4.47 4.90 14.55
CA ILE A 121 5.69 5.27 15.27
C ILE A 121 5.74 4.55 16.64
N GLY A 122 4.65 4.53 17.38
CA GLY A 122 4.56 3.83 18.66
C GLY A 122 4.83 2.33 18.53
N ALA A 123 4.21 1.68 17.55
CA ALA A 123 4.42 0.26 17.28
C ALA A 123 5.88 -0.02 16.84
N ALA A 124 6.48 0.85 16.03
CA ALA A 124 7.86 0.74 15.62
C ALA A 124 8.83 0.88 16.80
N LEU A 125 8.58 1.83 17.71
CA LEU A 125 9.37 2.00 18.93
C LEU A 125 9.24 0.79 19.86
N LEU A 126 8.02 0.28 20.08
CA LEU A 126 7.78 -0.92 20.87
C LEU A 126 8.46 -2.15 20.25
N GLY A 127 8.38 -2.29 18.92
CA GLY A 127 9.07 -3.36 18.19
C GLY A 127 10.59 -3.26 18.31
N TYR A 128 11.14 -2.06 18.20
CA TYR A 128 12.58 -1.82 18.36
C TYR A 128 13.07 -2.12 19.78
N LEU A 129 12.37 -1.63 20.81
CA LEU A 129 12.67 -1.88 22.20
C LEU A 129 12.49 -3.36 22.56
N GLY A 130 11.40 -3.98 22.09
CA GLY A 130 11.13 -5.41 22.27
C GLY A 130 12.22 -6.27 21.61
N GLY A 131 12.67 -5.91 20.41
CA GLY A 131 13.76 -6.58 19.73
C GLY A 131 15.11 -6.48 20.46
N ARG A 132 15.35 -5.38 21.20
CA ARG A 132 16.55 -5.21 22.02
C ARG A 132 16.47 -5.92 23.38
N LEU A 133 15.30 -5.86 24.04
CA LEU A 133 15.11 -6.37 25.40
C LEU A 133 14.77 -7.88 25.41
N LEU A 134 14.03 -8.34 24.40
CA LEU A 134 13.52 -9.70 24.28
C LEU A 134 13.77 -10.27 22.87
N PRO A 135 15.03 -10.39 22.43
CA PRO A 135 15.36 -10.76 21.04
C PRO A 135 14.78 -12.12 20.62
N GLN A 136 14.64 -13.06 21.53
CA GLN A 136 14.06 -14.38 21.24
C GLN A 136 12.56 -14.33 20.90
N GLN A 137 11.83 -13.35 21.43
CA GLN A 137 10.38 -13.22 21.22
C GLN A 137 10.04 -12.30 20.05
N PHE A 138 10.92 -11.35 19.74
CA PHE A 138 10.78 -10.40 18.63
C PHE A 138 11.61 -10.79 17.40
N SER A 139 12.36 -11.92 17.45
CA SER A 139 12.97 -12.46 16.24
C SER A 139 11.85 -12.87 15.29
N LEU A 140 11.59 -12.07 14.29
CA LEU A 140 10.79 -12.44 13.13
C LEU A 140 11.49 -13.66 12.53
N GLY A 141 10.93 -14.83 12.77
CA GLY A 141 11.47 -16.11 12.32
C GLY A 141 11.84 -16.02 10.85
N GLY A 142 13.07 -16.37 10.56
CA GLY A 142 13.86 -16.22 9.37
C GLY A 142 13.09 -15.93 8.09
N GLY A 143 13.60 -14.92 7.43
CA GLY A 143 13.20 -14.64 6.05
C GLY A 143 13.14 -15.93 5.25
N HIS A 144 12.30 -15.92 4.25
CA HIS A 144 12.16 -16.99 3.28
C HIS A 144 13.53 -17.56 2.98
N ALA A 145 13.80 -18.78 3.45
CA ALA A 145 14.95 -19.52 2.97
C ALA A 145 14.83 -19.48 1.44
N PRO A 146 15.86 -19.07 0.70
CA PRO A 146 15.80 -19.15 -0.74
C PRO A 146 15.55 -20.62 -1.06
N ALA A 147 14.35 -20.92 -1.57
CA ALA A 147 14.19 -22.17 -2.26
C ALA A 147 15.20 -22.10 -3.39
N ASP A 148 16.12 -23.04 -3.43
CA ASP A 148 17.12 -23.22 -4.51
C ASP A 148 16.40 -23.71 -5.79
N VAL A 149 15.36 -23.01 -6.19
CA VAL A 149 14.64 -23.26 -7.45
C VAL A 149 15.26 -22.32 -8.46
N SER A 150 16.17 -22.84 -9.25
CA SER A 150 16.69 -22.17 -10.43
C SER A 150 15.61 -22.12 -11.51
N TYR A 151 15.07 -20.94 -11.76
CA TYR A 151 14.07 -20.71 -12.81
C TYR A 151 14.67 -20.45 -14.22
N GLY A 152 15.96 -20.76 -14.41
CA GLY A 152 16.66 -20.42 -15.66
C GLY A 152 17.06 -18.94 -15.75
N PRO A 153 17.73 -18.52 -16.84
CA PRO A 153 18.22 -17.15 -17.00
C PRO A 153 17.07 -16.17 -17.11
N ALA A 154 16.99 -15.22 -16.16
CA ALA A 154 16.02 -14.14 -16.18
C ALA A 154 16.53 -12.95 -17.01
N LEU A 155 15.61 -12.17 -17.59
CA LEU A 155 15.92 -10.92 -18.32
C LEU A 155 16.75 -9.94 -17.48
N ILE A 156 16.54 -9.96 -16.16
CA ILE A 156 17.31 -9.20 -15.16
C ILE A 156 17.59 -10.18 -14.02
N ASP A 157 18.80 -10.72 -14.00
CA ASP A 157 19.27 -11.62 -12.96
C ASP A 157 20.08 -10.87 -11.89
N ASP A 158 20.38 -11.56 -10.80
CA ASP A 158 21.17 -11.00 -9.69
C ASP A 158 22.58 -10.57 -10.15
N ASP A 159 23.15 -11.28 -11.12
CA ASP A 159 24.47 -11.02 -11.70
C ASP A 159 24.45 -9.99 -12.85
N SER A 160 23.26 -9.53 -13.26
CA SER A 160 23.15 -8.51 -14.31
C SER A 160 23.73 -7.18 -13.82
N PRO A 161 24.50 -6.45 -14.64
CA PRO A 161 25.04 -5.16 -14.25
C PRO A 161 23.90 -4.17 -13.91
N PRO A 162 24.07 -3.28 -12.93
CA PRO A 162 23.05 -2.31 -12.58
C PRO A 162 22.75 -1.40 -13.76
N LEU A 163 21.49 -1.33 -14.15
CA LEU A 163 21.03 -0.50 -15.26
C LEU A 163 21.36 0.97 -14.98
N ALA A 164 21.80 1.72 -15.98
CA ALA A 164 22.25 3.10 -15.81
C ALA A 164 21.19 4.02 -15.17
N HIS A 165 19.90 3.74 -15.38
CA HIS A 165 18.80 4.52 -14.82
C HIS A 165 18.49 4.15 -13.35
N THR A 166 18.98 3.03 -12.81
CA THR A 166 18.80 2.63 -11.41
C THR A 166 19.83 3.25 -10.47
N ARG A 167 20.87 3.92 -11.01
CA ARG A 167 21.86 4.59 -10.18
C ARG A 167 21.24 5.79 -9.47
N PHE A 168 21.50 5.90 -8.18
CA PHE A 168 21.05 7.04 -7.38
C PHE A 168 21.67 8.33 -7.90
N ARG A 169 20.82 9.35 -8.11
CA ARG A 169 21.22 10.72 -8.42
C ARG A 169 20.38 11.68 -7.57
N ALA A 170 21.03 12.51 -6.78
CA ALA A 170 20.35 13.50 -5.92
C ALA A 170 19.44 14.45 -6.72
N SER A 171 19.86 14.83 -7.94
CA SER A 171 19.06 15.66 -8.84
C SER A 171 17.73 15.01 -9.25
N ARG A 172 17.70 13.69 -9.45
CA ARG A 172 16.46 12.95 -9.74
C ARG A 172 15.56 12.87 -8.52
N LEU A 173 16.14 12.65 -7.32
CA LEU A 173 15.38 12.65 -6.09
C LEU A 173 14.71 14.01 -5.88
N LEU A 174 15.46 15.10 -6.03
CA LEU A 174 14.94 16.46 -5.91
C LEU A 174 13.81 16.71 -6.92
N LEU A 175 14.03 16.31 -8.19
CA LEU A 175 13.00 16.44 -9.24
C LEU A 175 11.72 15.68 -8.88
N LEU A 176 11.84 14.43 -8.40
CA LEU A 176 10.68 13.62 -8.00
C LEU A 176 9.94 14.23 -6.80
N LEU A 177 10.67 14.76 -5.82
CA LEU A 177 10.06 15.44 -4.67
C LEU A 177 9.33 16.72 -5.11
N VAL A 178 9.95 17.54 -5.98
CA VAL A 178 9.32 18.75 -6.48
C VAL A 178 8.09 18.43 -7.33
N VAL A 179 8.21 17.49 -8.28
CA VAL A 179 7.06 17.07 -9.12
C VAL A 179 5.95 16.47 -8.27
N GLY A 180 6.28 15.62 -7.30
CA GLY A 180 5.30 15.05 -6.38
C GLY A 180 4.60 16.12 -5.53
N ALA A 181 5.37 17.06 -4.98
CA ALA A 181 4.81 18.19 -4.24
C ALA A 181 3.90 19.06 -5.10
N LEU A 182 4.31 19.38 -6.33
CA LEU A 182 3.51 20.17 -7.27
C LEU A 182 2.21 19.43 -7.64
N LEU A 183 2.28 18.14 -7.96
CA LEU A 183 1.10 17.33 -8.30
C LEU A 183 0.09 17.26 -7.14
N TRP A 184 0.54 17.41 -5.91
CA TRP A 184 -0.32 17.41 -4.73
C TRP A 184 -0.80 18.82 -4.37
N LEU A 185 0.11 19.81 -4.36
CA LEU A 185 -0.19 21.17 -3.94
C LEU A 185 -1.01 21.96 -4.98
N LEU A 186 -0.82 21.72 -6.27
CA LEU A 186 -1.57 22.43 -7.31
C LEU A 186 -3.07 22.15 -7.28
N PRO A 187 -3.55 20.89 -7.23
CA PRO A 187 -4.97 20.63 -7.11
C PRO A 187 -5.55 21.15 -5.78
N MET A 188 -4.83 20.98 -4.68
CA MET A 188 -5.28 21.49 -3.37
C MET A 188 -5.34 23.02 -3.37
N GLY A 189 -4.32 23.68 -3.89
CA GLY A 189 -4.31 25.14 -4.01
C GLY A 189 -5.43 25.67 -4.93
N LEU A 190 -5.72 24.96 -6.02
CA LEU A 190 -6.83 25.31 -6.92
C LEU A 190 -8.19 25.13 -6.23
N LEU A 191 -8.38 24.02 -5.51
CA LEU A 191 -9.62 23.78 -4.78
C LEU A 191 -9.83 24.80 -3.65
N THR A 192 -8.79 25.11 -2.88
CA THR A 192 -8.89 26.14 -1.83
C THR A 192 -9.13 27.54 -2.39
N TRP A 193 -8.59 27.85 -3.58
CA TRP A 193 -8.82 29.12 -4.24
C TRP A 193 -10.25 29.25 -4.79
N LEU A 194 -10.81 28.14 -5.36
CA LEU A 194 -12.15 28.13 -5.96
C LEU A 194 -13.28 28.05 -4.92
N TYR A 195 -13.09 27.25 -3.86
CA TYR A 195 -14.14 26.88 -2.90
C TYR A 195 -13.91 27.42 -1.48
N GLY A 196 -12.77 28.08 -1.25
CA GLY A 196 -12.36 28.50 0.09
C GLY A 196 -11.84 27.33 0.94
N TRP A 197 -11.21 27.66 2.08
CA TRP A 197 -10.66 26.63 2.99
C TRP A 197 -11.74 25.81 3.70
N ASP A 198 -12.94 26.38 3.89
CA ASP A 198 -14.08 25.74 4.55
C ASP A 198 -15.03 25.01 3.58
N GLY A 199 -14.65 24.89 2.31
CA GLY A 199 -15.41 24.18 1.31
C GLY A 199 -15.42 22.66 1.55
N THR A 200 -16.58 22.01 1.35
CA THR A 200 -16.76 20.56 1.51
C THR A 200 -15.81 19.70 0.66
N LEU A 201 -15.18 20.27 -0.35
CA LEU A 201 -14.21 19.60 -1.24
C LEU A 201 -12.75 19.79 -0.80
N THR A 202 -12.49 20.63 0.21
CA THR A 202 -11.14 20.95 0.70
C THR A 202 -10.83 20.29 2.05
N GLN A 203 -11.83 19.68 2.69
CA GLN A 203 -11.73 18.86 3.89
C GLN A 203 -11.82 17.37 3.53
#